data_766094b7f8c7adf1bcde06f3d65c225d
#
_entry.id   766094b7f8c7adf1bcde06f3d65c225d
#
_cell.length_a   1.000
_cell.length_b   1.000
_cell.length_c   1.000
_cell.angle_alpha   90.00
_cell.angle_beta   90.00
_cell.angle_gamma   90.00
#
_symmetry.space_group_name_H-M   'P 1'
#
loop_
_entity.id
_entity.type
_entity.pdbx_description
1 polymer ?
#
loop_
_entity_poly.entity_id
_entity_poly.type
_entity_poly.pdbx_seq_one_letter_code
_entity_poly.pdbx_strand_id
1 'polypeptide(L)'
;MKIKKILKRLLQLHPKSVDLSLDRIKRLLKDLNNPEKKITNAIQVVGTNGKYSFCSTLREIFETAGYKVSMNISPSLRRFNERYYLSGKYISDDQLHDLLIEVEKINHNQSITFHEFICACFFLAASRNKSDVNILESGLFFRLDASNVLEKNITSVVMPIGIDHKDFLKEGTIDEIVYEKCSHLLGGSKIVVSEQKKDILEKIKKNIASNSSEKIIFGENYSYKKNANSFIYKDKSGAMNLPMPNLLGDFQISNVTTAVAVAKNLDQFKITEPHIK
;
A
#
# COMPACT_ATOMS: atom_id res chain seq x y z
N MET A 1 -27.92 2.61 1.40
CA MET A 1 -28.47 2.52 2.79
C MET A 1 -28.01 1.26 3.51
N LYS A 2 -27.99 0.07 2.90
CA LYS A 2 -27.62 -1.22 3.50
C LYS A 2 -26.16 -1.26 4.01
N ILE A 3 -25.18 -0.89 3.18
CA ILE A 3 -23.74 -0.89 3.55
C ILE A 3 -23.47 -0.02 4.78
N LYS A 4 -24.02 1.22 4.85
CA LYS A 4 -23.81 2.11 6.01
C LYS A 4 -24.27 1.48 7.34
N LYS A 5 -25.36 0.68 7.33
CA LYS A 5 -25.84 -0.03 8.53
C LYS A 5 -24.84 -1.12 8.96
N ILE A 6 -24.28 -1.86 8.00
CA ILE A 6 -23.28 -2.89 8.30
C ILE A 6 -22.01 -2.22 8.87
N LEU A 7 -21.46 -1.21 8.20
CA LEU A 7 -20.27 -0.51 8.66
C LEU A 7 -20.43 0.04 10.08
N LYS A 8 -21.61 0.60 10.41
CA LYS A 8 -21.90 1.08 11.78
C LYS A 8 -21.88 -0.06 12.82
N ARG A 9 -22.37 -1.25 12.46
CA ARG A 9 -22.35 -2.43 13.33
C ARG A 9 -20.93 -2.97 13.52
N LEU A 10 -20.14 -3.02 12.44
CA LEU A 10 -18.74 -3.47 12.46
C LEU A 10 -17.86 -2.58 13.35
N LEU A 11 -18.11 -1.27 13.41
CA LEU A 11 -17.42 -0.36 14.32
C LEU A 11 -17.63 -0.69 15.81
N GLN A 12 -18.65 -1.49 16.15
CA GLN A 12 -18.96 -1.89 17.53
C GLN A 12 -18.29 -3.21 17.94
N LEU A 13 -17.65 -3.93 17.03
CA LEU A 13 -16.99 -5.21 17.30
C LEU A 13 -15.75 -5.07 18.20
N HIS A 14 -15.17 -3.88 18.29
CA HIS A 14 -14.04 -3.60 19.16
C HIS A 14 -14.20 -2.24 19.87
N PRO A 15 -13.88 -2.15 21.18
CA PRO A 15 -14.06 -0.90 21.93
C PRO A 15 -13.11 0.23 21.49
N LYS A 16 -11.96 -0.12 20.94
CA LYS A 16 -10.97 0.84 20.42
C LYS A 16 -11.04 0.90 18.91
N SER A 17 -10.96 2.09 18.34
CA SER A 17 -10.85 2.29 16.89
C SER A 17 -9.50 1.82 16.33
N VAL A 18 -8.46 1.94 17.13
CA VAL A 18 -7.10 1.46 16.85
C VAL A 18 -6.60 0.65 18.04
N ASP A 19 -6.15 -0.56 17.75
CA ASP A 19 -5.51 -1.45 18.72
C ASP A 19 -4.53 -2.36 17.97
N LEU A 20 -3.24 -2.05 18.08
CA LEU A 20 -2.19 -2.62 17.25
C LEU A 20 -1.90 -4.07 17.66
N SER A 21 -2.39 -5.03 16.88
CA SER A 21 -2.11 -6.46 16.99
C SER A 21 -2.34 -7.13 15.63
N LEU A 22 -1.64 -8.23 15.38
CA LEU A 22 -1.90 -9.10 14.23
C LEU A 22 -2.72 -10.34 14.58
N ASP A 23 -3.00 -10.59 15.85
CA ASP A 23 -3.62 -11.86 16.28
C ASP A 23 -5.07 -11.97 15.80
N ARG A 24 -5.84 -10.89 15.92
CA ARG A 24 -7.25 -10.88 15.53
C ARG A 24 -7.44 -11.05 14.03
N ILE A 25 -6.66 -10.32 13.22
CA ILE A 25 -6.73 -10.50 11.77
C ILE A 25 -6.24 -11.88 11.34
N LYS A 26 -5.14 -12.38 11.90
CA LYS A 26 -4.64 -13.73 11.60
C LYS A 26 -5.66 -14.81 11.94
N ARG A 27 -6.36 -14.67 13.08
CA ARG A 27 -7.47 -15.56 13.44
C ARG A 27 -8.55 -15.51 12.37
N LEU A 28 -9.06 -14.31 12.01
CA LEU A 28 -10.13 -14.18 11.00
C LEU A 28 -9.68 -14.69 9.62
N LEU A 29 -8.45 -14.43 9.20
CA LEU A 29 -7.92 -14.96 7.95
C LEU A 29 -7.86 -16.49 7.95
N LYS A 30 -7.50 -17.10 9.09
CA LYS A 30 -7.54 -18.56 9.24
C LYS A 30 -8.98 -19.09 9.11
N ASP A 31 -9.95 -18.45 9.73
CA ASP A 31 -11.38 -18.83 9.65
C ASP A 31 -11.92 -18.66 8.21
N LEU A 32 -11.31 -17.75 7.41
CA LEU A 32 -11.56 -17.54 5.99
C LEU A 32 -10.75 -18.46 5.05
N ASN A 33 -10.08 -19.48 5.57
CA ASN A 33 -9.19 -20.40 4.83
C ASN A 33 -7.95 -19.71 4.22
N ASN A 34 -7.34 -18.78 4.95
CA ASN A 34 -6.09 -18.09 4.64
C ASN A 34 -6.06 -17.47 3.22
N PRO A 35 -6.99 -16.57 2.88
CA PRO A 35 -7.07 -15.98 1.55
C PRO A 35 -5.83 -15.14 1.20
N GLU A 36 -5.12 -14.57 2.20
CA GLU A 36 -3.88 -13.81 2.05
C GLU A 36 -2.76 -14.64 1.40
N LYS A 37 -2.73 -15.97 1.60
CA LYS A 37 -1.74 -16.88 1.00
C LYS A 37 -1.92 -17.06 -0.51
N LYS A 38 -3.08 -16.67 -1.05
CA LYS A 38 -3.37 -16.70 -2.48
C LYS A 38 -2.99 -15.40 -3.19
N ILE A 39 -2.59 -14.37 -2.45
CA ILE A 39 -2.16 -13.09 -3.01
C ILE A 39 -0.77 -13.25 -3.60
N THR A 40 -0.66 -13.01 -4.90
CA THR A 40 0.60 -13.05 -5.65
C THR A 40 1.06 -11.66 -6.02
N ASN A 41 2.35 -11.48 -6.27
CA ASN A 41 2.93 -10.22 -6.74
C ASN A 41 2.46 -9.01 -5.91
N ALA A 42 2.49 -9.16 -4.59
CA ALA A 42 2.09 -8.10 -3.68
C ALA A 42 3.13 -6.96 -3.65
N ILE A 43 2.64 -5.72 -3.72
CA ILE A 43 3.41 -4.49 -3.52
C ILE A 43 2.84 -3.84 -2.26
N GLN A 44 3.62 -3.80 -1.19
CA GLN A 44 3.20 -3.20 0.07
C GLN A 44 3.71 -1.76 0.18
N VAL A 45 2.83 -0.83 0.51
CA VAL A 45 3.10 0.62 0.47
C VAL A 45 2.93 1.20 1.86
N VAL A 46 4.03 1.69 2.43
CA VAL A 46 4.06 2.35 3.74
C VAL A 46 4.47 3.81 3.59
N GLY A 47 4.20 4.63 4.59
CA GLY A 47 4.57 6.04 4.60
C GLY A 47 3.54 6.91 5.32
N THR A 48 3.80 8.19 5.43
CA THR A 48 2.84 9.17 5.97
C THR A 48 2.04 9.81 4.84
N ASN A 49 2.70 10.33 3.82
CA ASN A 49 2.11 11.08 2.73
C ASN A 49 2.31 10.40 1.37
N GLY A 50 1.45 10.73 0.40
CA GLY A 50 1.62 10.33 -1.00
C GLY A 50 1.26 8.90 -1.34
N LYS A 51 0.93 8.03 -0.38
CA LYS A 51 0.62 6.61 -0.61
C LYS A 51 -0.47 6.40 -1.68
N TYR A 52 -1.62 7.06 -1.51
CA TYR A 52 -2.73 6.91 -2.47
C TYR A 52 -2.37 7.39 -3.89
N SER A 53 -1.72 8.57 -4.01
CA SER A 53 -1.26 9.09 -5.31
C SER A 53 -0.27 8.13 -5.98
N PHE A 54 0.67 7.61 -5.21
CA PHE A 54 1.61 6.57 -5.66
C PHE A 54 0.87 5.30 -6.12
N CYS A 55 -0.02 4.75 -5.30
CA CYS A 55 -0.79 3.53 -5.61
C CYS A 55 -1.61 3.70 -6.89
N SER A 56 -2.27 4.85 -7.07
CA SER A 56 -3.06 5.16 -8.25
C SER A 56 -2.19 5.27 -9.50
N THR A 57 -1.05 5.97 -9.41
CA THR A 57 -0.11 6.09 -10.54
C THR A 57 0.46 4.71 -10.92
N LEU A 58 0.87 3.93 -9.94
CA LEU A 58 1.42 2.60 -10.20
C LEU A 58 0.39 1.67 -10.83
N ARG A 59 -0.86 1.73 -10.37
CA ARG A 59 -1.98 1.01 -10.99
C ARG A 59 -2.13 1.38 -12.46
N GLU A 60 -2.18 2.67 -12.79
CA GLU A 60 -2.32 3.15 -14.18
C GLU A 60 -1.17 2.66 -15.07
N ILE A 61 0.07 2.67 -14.58
CA ILE A 61 1.21 2.15 -15.34
C ILE A 61 1.03 0.66 -15.67
N PHE A 62 0.63 -0.16 -14.70
CA PHE A 62 0.42 -1.58 -14.93
C PHE A 62 -0.78 -1.85 -15.83
N GLU A 63 -1.90 -1.14 -15.66
CA GLU A 63 -3.09 -1.32 -16.48
C GLU A 63 -2.87 -0.86 -17.93
N THR A 64 -2.15 0.24 -18.13
CA THR A 64 -1.72 0.69 -19.47
C THR A 64 -0.82 -0.34 -20.15
N ALA A 65 -0.03 -1.08 -19.37
CA ALA A 65 0.78 -2.20 -19.88
C ALA A 65 -0.01 -3.51 -20.08
N GLY A 66 -1.32 -3.51 -19.81
CA GLY A 66 -2.23 -4.64 -20.02
C GLY A 66 -2.33 -5.61 -18.83
N TYR A 67 -1.77 -5.29 -17.68
CA TYR A 67 -1.85 -6.12 -16.47
C TYR A 67 -3.09 -5.82 -15.66
N LYS A 68 -3.70 -6.86 -15.08
CA LYS A 68 -4.82 -6.72 -14.14
C LYS A 68 -4.31 -6.39 -12.75
N VAL A 69 -4.81 -5.31 -12.17
CA VAL A 69 -4.41 -4.84 -10.84
C VAL A 69 -5.55 -5.01 -9.86
N SER A 70 -5.24 -5.50 -8.65
CA SER A 70 -6.07 -5.29 -7.47
C SER A 70 -5.36 -4.33 -6.52
N MET A 71 -6.13 -3.43 -5.87
CA MET A 71 -5.58 -2.41 -4.99
C MET A 71 -6.47 -2.21 -3.77
N ASN A 72 -5.85 -2.18 -2.59
CA ASN A 72 -6.47 -1.78 -1.34
C ASN A 72 -5.91 -0.43 -0.89
N ILE A 73 -6.78 0.52 -0.58
CA ILE A 73 -6.41 1.86 -0.10
C ILE A 73 -7.13 2.21 1.21
N SER A 74 -6.55 3.14 1.97
CA SER A 74 -7.10 3.58 3.25
C SER A 74 -6.65 5.01 3.60
N PRO A 75 -7.59 5.92 3.88
CA PRO A 75 -9.04 5.82 3.74
C PRO A 75 -9.54 5.95 2.29
N SER A 76 -10.84 5.74 2.05
CA SER A 76 -11.52 6.11 0.80
C SER A 76 -11.78 7.63 0.75
N LEU A 77 -11.79 8.22 -0.45
CA LEU A 77 -12.00 9.67 -0.63
C LEU A 77 -13.49 10.07 -0.64
N ARG A 78 -14.31 9.32 -1.37
CA ARG A 78 -15.74 9.64 -1.58
C ARG A 78 -16.66 8.48 -1.18
N ARG A 79 -16.37 7.29 -1.67
CA ARG A 79 -17.20 6.08 -1.47
C ARG A 79 -16.37 4.97 -0.86
N PHE A 80 -16.96 4.22 0.04
CA PHE A 80 -16.28 3.11 0.72
C PHE A 80 -15.75 2.05 -0.25
N ASN A 81 -16.43 1.85 -1.38
CA ASN A 81 -16.04 0.92 -2.45
C ASN A 81 -14.64 1.18 -3.02
N GLU A 82 -14.16 2.45 -2.97
CA GLU A 82 -12.81 2.82 -3.45
C GLU A 82 -11.70 2.06 -2.74
N ARG A 83 -11.98 1.53 -1.55
CA ARG A 83 -11.02 0.69 -0.81
C ARG A 83 -10.73 -0.65 -1.48
N TYR A 84 -11.59 -1.08 -2.41
CA TYR A 84 -11.53 -2.39 -3.07
C TYR A 84 -11.57 -2.22 -4.58
N TYR A 85 -10.40 -2.05 -5.17
CA TYR A 85 -10.22 -2.16 -6.61
C TYR A 85 -9.77 -3.59 -6.91
N LEU A 86 -10.52 -4.33 -7.70
CA LEU A 86 -10.35 -5.77 -7.88
C LEU A 86 -10.26 -6.11 -9.35
N SER A 87 -9.07 -6.55 -9.80
CA SER A 87 -8.85 -7.02 -11.18
C SER A 87 -9.37 -6.05 -12.25
N GLY A 88 -9.06 -4.76 -12.13
CA GLY A 88 -9.37 -3.73 -13.12
C GLY A 88 -10.67 -2.96 -12.87
N LYS A 89 -11.36 -3.14 -11.73
CA LYS A 89 -12.60 -2.41 -11.43
C LYS A 89 -12.87 -2.26 -9.92
N TYR A 90 -13.55 -1.20 -9.54
CA TYR A 90 -14.06 -1.05 -8.18
C TYR A 90 -15.18 -2.08 -7.90
N ILE A 91 -15.19 -2.58 -6.67
CA ILE A 91 -16.26 -3.46 -6.19
C ILE A 91 -17.61 -2.75 -6.26
N SER A 92 -18.66 -3.43 -6.74
CA SER A 92 -20.02 -2.89 -6.74
C SER A 92 -20.61 -2.82 -5.32
N ASP A 93 -21.71 -2.08 -5.15
CA ASP A 93 -22.40 -1.99 -3.85
C ASP A 93 -22.94 -3.36 -3.41
N ASP A 94 -23.48 -4.15 -4.35
CA ASP A 94 -24.02 -5.48 -4.03
C ASP A 94 -22.89 -6.46 -3.66
N GLN A 95 -21.81 -6.49 -4.45
CA GLN A 95 -20.64 -7.32 -4.14
C GLN A 95 -20.02 -6.97 -2.79
N LEU A 96 -19.90 -5.66 -2.48
CA LEU A 96 -19.38 -5.20 -1.20
C LEU A 96 -20.31 -5.57 -0.06
N HIS A 97 -21.63 -5.41 -0.24
CA HIS A 97 -22.62 -5.82 0.74
C HIS A 97 -22.47 -7.31 1.08
N ASP A 98 -22.47 -8.17 0.07
CA ASP A 98 -22.41 -9.61 0.26
C ASP A 98 -21.08 -10.06 0.89
N LEU A 99 -19.98 -9.46 0.47
CA LEU A 99 -18.66 -9.69 1.07
C LEU A 99 -18.63 -9.35 2.55
N LEU A 100 -19.14 -8.17 2.93
CA LEU A 100 -19.18 -7.74 4.34
C LEU A 100 -20.05 -8.68 5.20
N ILE A 101 -21.23 -9.10 4.70
CA ILE A 101 -22.10 -10.04 5.39
C ILE A 101 -21.45 -11.42 5.53
N GLU A 102 -20.80 -11.92 4.49
CA GLU A 102 -20.09 -13.20 4.53
C GLU A 102 -19.02 -13.21 5.60
N VAL A 103 -18.15 -12.21 5.61
CA VAL A 103 -17.04 -12.12 6.57
C VAL A 103 -17.57 -11.88 7.99
N GLU A 104 -18.62 -11.08 8.16
CA GLU A 104 -19.26 -10.86 9.45
C GLU A 104 -19.83 -12.16 10.05
N LYS A 105 -20.48 -12.98 9.20
CA LYS A 105 -20.99 -14.29 9.60
C LYS A 105 -19.87 -15.22 10.07
N ILE A 106 -18.74 -15.25 9.33
CA ILE A 106 -17.57 -16.08 9.67
C ILE A 106 -16.85 -15.57 10.92
N ASN A 107 -16.83 -14.25 11.14
CA ASN A 107 -16.22 -13.66 12.34
C ASN A 107 -16.98 -14.02 13.65
N HIS A 108 -18.23 -14.48 13.58
CA HIS A 108 -19.05 -14.90 14.72
C HIS A 108 -19.07 -13.88 15.88
N ASN A 109 -19.17 -12.59 15.58
CA ASN A 109 -19.15 -11.48 16.55
C ASN A 109 -17.88 -11.44 17.44
N GLN A 110 -16.82 -12.13 17.07
CA GLN A 110 -15.57 -12.05 17.80
C GLN A 110 -14.95 -10.64 17.67
N SER A 111 -14.27 -10.21 18.73
CA SER A 111 -13.64 -8.90 18.77
C SER A 111 -12.59 -8.73 17.66
N ILE A 112 -12.73 -7.67 16.90
CA ILE A 112 -11.81 -7.29 15.80
C ILE A 112 -11.99 -5.80 15.51
N THR A 113 -10.89 -5.06 15.23
CA THR A 113 -11.00 -3.66 14.86
C THR A 113 -11.59 -3.51 13.46
N PHE A 114 -12.20 -2.36 13.20
CA PHE A 114 -12.78 -2.06 11.90
C PHE A 114 -11.75 -2.20 10.76
N HIS A 115 -10.53 -1.70 10.97
CA HIS A 115 -9.46 -1.78 9.97
C HIS A 115 -9.04 -3.23 9.67
N GLU A 116 -8.86 -4.05 10.70
CA GLU A 116 -8.54 -5.47 10.55
C GLU A 116 -9.64 -6.22 9.77
N PHE A 117 -10.90 -5.95 10.12
CA PHE A 117 -12.04 -6.57 9.45
C PHE A 117 -12.07 -6.25 7.95
N ILE A 118 -11.93 -4.97 7.58
CA ILE A 118 -11.98 -4.56 6.17
C ILE A 118 -10.74 -5.02 5.38
N CYS A 119 -9.58 -5.15 6.01
CA CYS A 119 -8.41 -5.77 5.39
C CYS A 119 -8.65 -7.27 5.11
N ALA A 120 -9.24 -8.01 6.05
CA ALA A 120 -9.60 -9.42 5.82
C ALA A 120 -10.60 -9.57 4.66
N CYS A 121 -11.59 -8.66 4.57
CA CYS A 121 -12.50 -8.59 3.43
C CYS A 121 -11.75 -8.38 2.11
N PHE A 122 -10.76 -7.47 2.08
CA PHE A 122 -9.96 -7.27 0.88
C PHE A 122 -9.21 -8.54 0.48
N PHE A 123 -8.52 -9.21 1.39
CA PHE A 123 -7.80 -10.44 1.09
C PHE A 123 -8.73 -11.52 0.53
N LEU A 124 -9.93 -11.69 1.13
CA LEU A 124 -10.93 -12.64 0.62
C LEU A 124 -11.37 -12.27 -0.80
N ALA A 125 -11.71 -11.01 -1.06
CA ALA A 125 -12.15 -10.55 -2.37
C ALA A 125 -11.03 -10.69 -3.41
N ALA A 126 -9.81 -10.26 -3.11
CA ALA A 126 -8.66 -10.35 -4.00
C ALA A 126 -8.30 -11.81 -4.31
N SER A 127 -8.40 -12.72 -3.34
CA SER A 127 -8.14 -14.16 -3.55
C SER A 127 -9.10 -14.83 -4.54
N ARG A 128 -10.28 -14.23 -4.74
CA ARG A 128 -11.32 -14.69 -5.69
C ARG A 128 -11.22 -14.01 -7.05
N ASN A 129 -10.49 -12.91 -7.14
CA ASN A 129 -10.31 -12.11 -8.35
C ASN A 129 -8.85 -12.17 -8.79
N LYS A 130 -8.52 -13.01 -9.76
CA LYS A 130 -7.15 -13.15 -10.26
C LYS A 130 -6.63 -11.82 -10.80
N SER A 131 -5.53 -11.35 -10.23
CA SER A 131 -4.80 -10.15 -10.64
C SER A 131 -3.34 -10.50 -10.87
N ASP A 132 -2.71 -9.78 -11.80
CA ASP A 132 -1.28 -9.92 -12.06
C ASP A 132 -0.45 -9.20 -10.99
N VAL A 133 -1.00 -8.11 -10.42
CA VAL A 133 -0.37 -7.28 -9.38
C VAL A 133 -1.39 -6.95 -8.30
N ASN A 134 -0.95 -6.99 -7.04
CA ASN A 134 -1.75 -6.60 -5.88
C ASN A 134 -1.05 -5.47 -5.11
N ILE A 135 -1.63 -4.27 -5.07
CA ILE A 135 -1.10 -3.09 -4.38
C ILE A 135 -1.83 -2.93 -3.04
N LEU A 136 -1.08 -2.89 -1.95
CA LEU A 136 -1.59 -2.88 -0.58
C LEU A 136 -1.08 -1.64 0.16
N GLU A 137 -1.93 -0.65 0.35
CA GLU A 137 -1.63 0.52 1.17
C GLU A 137 -1.78 0.17 2.65
N SER A 138 -0.74 0.40 3.46
CA SER A 138 -0.83 0.29 4.92
C SER A 138 -1.68 1.41 5.52
N GLY A 139 -2.44 1.08 6.56
CA GLY A 139 -3.34 2.04 7.21
C GLY A 139 -2.61 3.03 8.08
N LEU A 140 -2.13 2.61 9.23
CA LEU A 140 -1.55 3.49 10.24
C LEU A 140 -0.01 3.50 10.24
N PHE A 141 0.58 2.38 10.58
CA PHE A 141 2.02 2.09 10.59
C PHE A 141 2.31 0.97 9.59
N PHE A 142 3.13 -0.02 9.99
CA PHE A 142 3.28 -1.23 9.19
C PHE A 142 3.53 -2.47 10.06
N ARG A 143 4.37 -2.36 11.08
CA ARG A 143 4.80 -3.51 11.91
C ARG A 143 3.61 -4.35 12.41
N LEU A 144 2.58 -3.70 12.91
CA LEU A 144 1.35 -4.32 13.42
C LEU A 144 0.10 -3.90 12.61
N ASP A 145 0.30 -3.41 11.39
CA ASP A 145 -0.80 -3.08 10.49
C ASP A 145 -1.44 -4.34 9.92
N ALA A 146 -2.76 -4.32 9.76
CA ALA A 146 -3.52 -5.44 9.23
C ALA A 146 -3.11 -5.87 7.81
N SER A 147 -2.45 -5.00 7.03
CA SER A 147 -1.89 -5.34 5.72
C SER A 147 -0.58 -6.13 5.80
N ASN A 148 0.07 -6.18 6.99
CA ASN A 148 1.34 -6.87 7.20
C ASN A 148 1.16 -8.32 7.67
N VAL A 149 0.35 -9.08 6.96
CA VAL A 149 0.07 -10.51 7.23
C VAL A 149 0.61 -11.43 6.13
N LEU A 150 1.21 -10.87 5.08
CA LEU A 150 1.78 -11.64 3.98
C LEU A 150 3.11 -12.27 4.40
N GLU A 151 3.37 -13.48 3.91
CA GLU A 151 4.66 -14.16 4.10
C GLU A 151 5.72 -13.72 3.08
N LYS A 152 5.28 -13.15 1.93
CA LYS A 152 6.15 -12.65 0.85
C LYS A 152 5.50 -11.51 0.07
N ASN A 153 6.33 -10.66 -0.50
CA ASN A 153 5.94 -9.65 -1.46
C ASN A 153 7.00 -9.56 -2.58
N ILE A 154 6.73 -8.80 -3.62
CA ILE A 154 7.72 -8.51 -4.67
C ILE A 154 8.45 -7.20 -4.44
N THR A 155 7.84 -6.28 -3.69
CA THR A 155 8.49 -5.05 -3.24
C THR A 155 7.74 -4.42 -2.06
N SER A 156 8.50 -3.77 -1.19
CA SER A 156 7.99 -2.84 -0.18
C SER A 156 8.36 -1.42 -0.60
N VAL A 157 7.42 -0.49 -0.53
CA VAL A 157 7.62 0.90 -0.93
C VAL A 157 7.48 1.81 0.28
N VAL A 158 8.51 2.59 0.57
CA VAL A 158 8.52 3.56 1.66
C VAL A 158 8.30 4.95 1.07
N MET A 159 7.06 5.43 1.12
CA MET A 159 6.65 6.78 0.74
C MET A 159 7.11 7.81 1.78
N PRO A 160 7.01 9.13 1.54
CA PRO A 160 7.48 10.15 2.47
C PRO A 160 6.97 9.93 3.90
N ILE A 161 7.90 9.90 4.85
CA ILE A 161 7.61 9.78 6.28
C ILE A 161 7.67 11.15 6.96
N GLY A 162 6.70 11.43 7.83
CA GLY A 162 6.63 12.61 8.67
C GLY A 162 5.97 12.29 10.00
N ILE A 163 5.83 13.30 10.85
CA ILE A 163 5.13 13.17 12.14
C ILE A 163 3.64 12.95 11.84
N ASP A 164 3.12 11.82 12.30
CA ASP A 164 1.72 11.42 12.17
C ASP A 164 1.39 10.37 13.23
N HIS A 165 0.10 10.28 13.61
CA HIS A 165 -0.41 9.23 14.51
C HIS A 165 0.34 9.07 15.84
N LYS A 166 1.02 10.12 16.32
CA LYS A 166 1.87 10.08 17.51
C LYS A 166 1.14 9.61 18.78
N ASP A 167 -0.19 9.81 18.84
CA ASP A 167 -1.01 9.44 19.99
C ASP A 167 -1.14 7.91 20.18
N PHE A 168 -0.73 7.12 19.19
CA PHE A 168 -0.68 5.65 19.24
C PHE A 168 0.72 5.10 19.52
N LEU A 169 1.68 5.97 19.82
CA LEU A 169 3.07 5.65 20.09
C LEU A 169 3.42 5.99 21.53
N LYS A 170 4.49 5.38 22.04
CA LYS A 170 4.95 5.60 23.42
C LYS A 170 5.54 7.01 23.60
N GLU A 171 6.38 7.42 22.67
CA GLU A 171 7.11 8.68 22.72
C GLU A 171 6.65 9.67 21.64
N GLY A 172 5.98 9.19 20.60
CA GLY A 172 5.48 10.00 19.48
C GLY A 172 6.61 10.64 18.64
N THR A 173 7.81 10.06 18.68
CA THR A 173 9.00 10.58 17.98
C THR A 173 9.05 10.12 16.53
N ILE A 174 9.82 10.84 15.71
CA ILE A 174 10.07 10.44 14.32
C ILE A 174 10.84 9.11 14.24
N ASP A 175 11.70 8.82 15.20
CA ASP A 175 12.45 7.56 15.28
C ASP A 175 11.51 6.38 15.49
N GLU A 176 10.53 6.53 16.38
CA GLU A 176 9.52 5.53 16.64
C GLU A 176 8.60 5.33 15.42
N ILE A 177 8.21 6.42 14.75
CA ILE A 177 7.40 6.34 13.51
C ILE A 177 8.17 5.61 12.41
N VAL A 178 9.45 5.90 12.21
CA VAL A 178 10.29 5.21 11.22
C VAL A 178 10.44 3.73 11.57
N TYR A 179 10.66 3.42 12.86
CA TYR A 179 10.73 2.04 13.33
C TYR A 179 9.42 1.27 13.02
N GLU A 180 8.27 1.83 13.39
CA GLU A 180 6.97 1.20 13.16
C GLU A 180 6.64 0.99 11.68
N LYS A 181 7.16 1.86 10.79
CA LYS A 181 6.93 1.76 9.35
C LYS A 181 7.95 0.89 8.61
N CYS A 182 9.19 0.78 9.09
CA CYS A 182 10.29 0.21 8.31
C CYS A 182 10.91 -1.06 8.90
N SER A 183 10.78 -1.33 10.21
CA SER A 183 11.48 -2.43 10.88
C SER A 183 11.01 -3.84 10.48
N HIS A 184 9.79 -3.96 9.96
CA HIS A 184 9.18 -5.26 9.62
C HIS A 184 8.83 -5.38 8.13
N LEU A 185 9.52 -4.64 7.26
CA LEU A 185 9.44 -4.85 5.81
C LEU A 185 9.94 -6.25 5.47
N LEU A 186 9.22 -6.93 4.58
CA LEU A 186 9.59 -8.29 4.19
C LEU A 186 10.95 -8.33 3.50
N GLY A 187 11.74 -9.34 3.83
CA GLY A 187 13.04 -9.58 3.21
C GLY A 187 12.96 -10.39 1.92
N GLY A 188 14.08 -10.43 1.17
CA GLY A 188 14.20 -11.26 -0.04
C GLY A 188 13.51 -10.70 -1.28
N SER A 189 13.05 -9.45 -1.24
CA SER A 189 12.41 -8.75 -2.36
C SER A 189 13.14 -7.44 -2.69
N LYS A 190 12.44 -6.39 -3.05
CA LYS A 190 12.98 -5.04 -3.24
C LYS A 190 12.38 -4.06 -2.23
N ILE A 191 13.17 -3.12 -1.74
CA ILE A 191 12.69 -1.98 -0.96
C ILE A 191 12.96 -0.72 -1.76
N VAL A 192 11.90 -0.04 -2.18
CA VAL A 192 11.99 1.24 -2.88
C VAL A 192 11.69 2.36 -1.90
N VAL A 193 12.63 3.29 -1.71
CA VAL A 193 12.48 4.43 -0.81
C VAL A 193 12.31 5.70 -1.63
N SER A 194 11.17 6.37 -1.47
CA SER A 194 10.87 7.66 -2.12
C SER A 194 11.76 8.78 -1.59
N GLU A 195 11.64 9.95 -2.18
CA GLU A 195 12.27 11.18 -1.66
C GLU A 195 11.91 11.40 -0.19
N GLN A 196 12.91 11.67 0.64
CA GLN A 196 12.79 11.87 2.08
C GLN A 196 13.58 13.11 2.52
N LYS A 197 13.25 13.70 3.65
CA LYS A 197 14.18 14.60 4.34
C LYS A 197 15.44 13.84 4.74
N LYS A 198 16.60 14.49 4.68
CA LYS A 198 17.92 13.85 4.88
C LYS A 198 18.01 13.08 6.20
N ASP A 199 17.58 13.68 7.29
CA ASP A 199 17.58 13.09 8.62
C ASP A 199 16.67 11.85 8.72
N ILE A 200 15.51 11.90 8.07
CA ILE A 200 14.57 10.77 8.00
C ILE A 200 15.13 9.64 7.13
N LEU A 201 15.77 9.97 6.00
CA LEU A 201 16.42 8.99 5.13
C LEU A 201 17.47 8.17 5.88
N GLU A 202 18.34 8.83 6.67
CA GLU A 202 19.35 8.13 7.48
C GLU A 202 18.73 7.18 8.52
N LYS A 203 17.62 7.58 9.13
CA LYS A 203 16.87 6.71 10.06
C LYS A 203 16.24 5.51 9.33
N ILE A 204 15.65 5.72 8.14
CA ILE A 204 15.12 4.65 7.30
C ILE A 204 16.23 3.67 6.94
N LYS A 205 17.37 4.15 6.41
CA LYS A 205 18.52 3.30 6.04
C LYS A 205 18.99 2.44 7.22
N LYS A 206 19.09 3.02 8.42
CA LYS A 206 19.46 2.29 9.63
C LYS A 206 18.45 1.15 9.93
N ASN A 207 17.15 1.42 9.82
CA ASN A 207 16.12 0.43 10.11
C ASN A 207 16.07 -0.71 9.08
N ILE A 208 16.42 -0.46 7.81
CA ILE A 208 16.40 -1.48 6.75
C ILE A 208 17.78 -2.07 6.47
N ALA A 209 18.82 -1.70 7.20
CA ALA A 209 20.20 -2.11 6.93
C ALA A 209 20.38 -3.64 6.94
N SER A 210 19.79 -4.33 7.91
CA SER A 210 19.86 -5.79 8.06
C SER A 210 18.87 -6.56 7.18
N ASN A 211 17.94 -5.87 6.50
CA ASN A 211 16.97 -6.50 5.62
C ASN A 211 17.67 -7.03 4.35
N SER A 212 17.40 -8.27 3.95
CA SER A 212 18.05 -8.94 2.82
C SER A 212 17.61 -8.44 1.43
N SER A 213 16.60 -7.57 1.36
CA SER A 213 16.09 -7.02 0.09
C SER A 213 17.11 -6.09 -0.59
N GLU A 214 17.04 -6.01 -1.91
CA GLU A 214 17.69 -4.95 -2.68
C GLU A 214 17.09 -3.58 -2.32
N LYS A 215 17.92 -2.56 -2.04
CA LYS A 215 17.48 -1.21 -1.71
C LYS A 215 17.61 -0.29 -2.93
N ILE A 216 16.51 0.36 -3.29
CA ILE A 216 16.41 1.31 -4.41
C ILE A 216 15.98 2.65 -3.82
N ILE A 217 16.94 3.56 -3.65
CA ILE A 217 16.78 4.77 -2.85
C ILE A 217 16.78 6.00 -3.76
N PHE A 218 15.80 6.88 -3.57
CA PHE A 218 15.78 8.18 -4.25
C PHE A 218 17.04 8.99 -3.94
N GLY A 219 17.60 9.63 -4.96
CA GLY A 219 18.86 10.38 -4.87
C GLY A 219 20.11 9.52 -5.05
N GLU A 220 20.01 8.19 -4.90
CA GLU A 220 21.13 7.25 -5.10
C GLU A 220 20.94 6.40 -6.35
N ASN A 221 19.78 5.77 -6.51
CA ASN A 221 19.49 4.84 -7.61
C ASN A 221 18.59 5.44 -8.68
N TYR A 222 17.74 6.40 -8.29
CA TYR A 222 16.86 7.12 -9.21
C TYR A 222 16.61 8.54 -8.70
N SER A 223 16.21 9.43 -9.60
CA SER A 223 15.97 10.85 -9.30
C SER A 223 15.05 11.47 -10.34
N TYR A 224 14.65 12.71 -10.11
CA TYR A 224 14.04 13.54 -11.14
C TYR A 224 14.65 14.94 -11.18
N LYS A 225 14.46 15.61 -12.32
CA LYS A 225 14.71 17.04 -12.50
C LYS A 225 13.48 17.69 -13.07
N LYS A 226 12.87 18.62 -12.33
CA LYS A 226 11.70 19.39 -12.78
C LYS A 226 12.12 20.41 -13.84
N ASN A 227 11.33 20.51 -14.91
CA ASN A 227 11.35 21.57 -15.91
C ASN A 227 10.04 22.37 -15.82
N ALA A 228 9.84 23.38 -16.69
CA ALA A 228 8.64 24.21 -16.67
C ALA A 228 7.34 23.38 -16.87
N ASN A 229 7.31 22.52 -17.89
CA ASN A 229 6.11 21.77 -18.30
C ASN A 229 6.30 20.24 -18.34
N SER A 230 7.40 19.75 -17.80
CA SER A 230 7.75 18.34 -17.77
C SER A 230 8.73 18.06 -16.64
N PHE A 231 9.06 16.80 -16.43
CA PHE A 231 10.19 16.43 -15.58
C PHE A 231 11.00 15.30 -16.22
N ILE A 232 12.28 15.23 -15.91
CA ILE A 232 13.17 14.18 -16.39
C ILE A 232 13.36 13.19 -15.26
N TYR A 233 12.83 11.98 -15.42
CA TYR A 233 13.18 10.81 -14.59
C TYR A 233 14.56 10.30 -15.02
N LYS A 234 15.38 9.87 -14.06
CA LYS A 234 16.71 9.28 -14.33
C LYS A 234 16.98 8.10 -13.40
N ASP A 235 17.51 7.02 -13.96
CA ASP A 235 18.04 5.86 -13.24
C ASP A 235 19.26 5.28 -13.98
N LYS A 236 19.74 4.10 -13.54
CA LYS A 236 20.87 3.39 -14.18
C LYS A 236 20.64 3.03 -15.65
N SER A 237 19.40 2.94 -16.11
CA SER A 237 19.05 2.59 -17.50
C SER A 237 18.97 3.81 -18.43
N GLY A 238 19.11 5.03 -17.90
CA GLY A 238 19.08 6.27 -18.66
C GLY A 238 18.13 7.31 -18.11
N ALA A 239 17.70 8.23 -18.99
CA ALA A 239 16.79 9.31 -18.66
C ALA A 239 15.54 9.27 -19.54
N MET A 240 14.39 9.65 -18.95
CA MET A 240 13.10 9.68 -19.61
C MET A 240 12.43 11.02 -19.34
N ASN A 241 12.00 11.74 -20.38
CA ASN A 241 11.21 12.96 -20.24
C ASN A 241 9.74 12.61 -20.12
N LEU A 242 9.14 13.01 -19.00
CA LEU A 242 7.75 12.70 -18.64
C LEU A 242 6.92 13.98 -18.53
N PRO A 243 5.63 13.94 -18.88
CA PRO A 243 4.72 15.07 -18.68
C PRO A 243 4.54 15.37 -17.19
N MET A 244 4.12 16.58 -16.86
CA MET A 244 3.74 16.90 -15.49
C MET A 244 2.54 16.04 -15.06
N PRO A 245 2.51 15.56 -13.81
CA PRO A 245 1.33 14.86 -13.28
C PRO A 245 0.08 15.74 -13.36
N ASN A 246 -1.07 15.15 -13.70
CA ASN A 246 -2.36 15.83 -13.68
C ASN A 246 -2.82 16.18 -12.25
N LEU A 247 -2.25 15.56 -11.23
CA LEU A 247 -2.52 15.87 -9.82
C LEU A 247 -1.75 17.13 -9.42
N LEU A 248 -2.43 18.03 -8.69
CA LEU A 248 -1.85 19.30 -8.26
C LEU A 248 -0.79 19.14 -7.16
N GLY A 249 0.28 19.91 -7.25
CA GLY A 249 1.36 20.01 -6.26
C GLY A 249 2.66 19.37 -6.71
N ASP A 250 3.77 20.04 -6.44
CA ASP A 250 5.12 19.61 -6.86
C ASP A 250 5.53 18.25 -6.28
N PHE A 251 5.03 17.93 -5.09
CA PHE A 251 5.24 16.62 -4.46
C PHE A 251 4.68 15.44 -5.27
N GLN A 252 3.78 15.70 -6.22
CA GLN A 252 3.26 14.65 -7.10
C GLN A 252 4.32 14.16 -8.09
N ILE A 253 5.30 15.00 -8.45
CA ILE A 253 6.43 14.57 -9.28
C ILE A 253 7.23 13.48 -8.55
N SER A 254 7.49 13.66 -7.25
CA SER A 254 8.16 12.65 -6.42
C SER A 254 7.35 11.36 -6.31
N ASN A 255 6.01 11.45 -6.13
CA ASN A 255 5.14 10.28 -6.08
C ASN A 255 5.17 9.49 -7.39
N VAL A 256 5.01 10.17 -8.53
CA VAL A 256 5.08 9.55 -9.87
C VAL A 256 6.47 8.97 -10.13
N THR A 257 7.55 9.72 -9.81
CA THR A 257 8.93 9.26 -9.94
C THR A 257 9.16 7.93 -9.20
N THR A 258 8.61 7.81 -7.98
CA THR A 258 8.70 6.58 -7.20
C THR A 258 7.92 5.44 -7.85
N ALA A 259 6.72 5.71 -8.41
CA ALA A 259 5.92 4.70 -9.12
C ALA A 259 6.66 4.20 -10.38
N VAL A 260 7.29 5.10 -11.14
CA VAL A 260 8.14 4.75 -12.28
C VAL A 260 9.32 3.87 -11.85
N ALA A 261 10.00 4.24 -10.75
CA ALA A 261 11.11 3.46 -10.22
C ALA A 261 10.67 2.04 -9.82
N VAL A 262 9.52 1.89 -9.16
CA VAL A 262 8.95 0.56 -8.83
C VAL A 262 8.67 -0.21 -10.11
N ALA A 263 7.92 0.35 -11.05
CA ALA A 263 7.51 -0.33 -12.27
C ALA A 263 8.71 -0.81 -13.11
N LYS A 264 9.75 0.02 -13.22
CA LYS A 264 10.99 -0.31 -13.98
C LYS A 264 11.89 -1.34 -13.29
N ASN A 265 11.77 -1.52 -11.99
CA ASN A 265 12.61 -2.47 -11.24
C ASN A 265 11.89 -3.81 -10.94
N LEU A 266 10.72 -4.06 -11.49
CA LEU A 266 10.00 -5.33 -11.40
C LEU A 266 10.14 -6.11 -12.71
N ASP A 267 11.26 -6.82 -12.86
CA ASP A 267 11.70 -7.47 -14.11
C ASP A 267 10.72 -8.51 -14.68
N GLN A 268 9.82 -9.05 -13.82
CA GLN A 268 8.78 -9.98 -14.24
C GLN A 268 7.63 -9.31 -15.03
N PHE A 269 7.59 -7.97 -15.10
CA PHE A 269 6.60 -7.21 -15.85
C PHE A 269 7.26 -6.44 -16.98
N LYS A 270 6.69 -6.53 -18.17
CA LYS A 270 7.19 -5.81 -19.35
C LYS A 270 6.62 -4.40 -19.40
N ILE A 271 7.26 -3.48 -18.69
CA ILE A 271 6.87 -2.05 -18.67
C ILE A 271 7.80 -1.27 -19.62
N THR A 272 7.22 -0.52 -20.53
CA THR A 272 7.93 0.30 -21.51
C THR A 272 7.62 1.78 -21.32
N GLU A 273 8.41 2.67 -21.94
CA GLU A 273 8.21 4.12 -21.83
C GLU A 273 6.80 4.59 -22.23
N PRO A 274 6.16 4.08 -23.31
CA PRO A 274 4.77 4.42 -23.63
C PRO A 274 3.76 4.08 -22.53
N HIS A 275 4.02 3.06 -21.71
CA HIS A 275 3.13 2.70 -20.59
C HIS A 275 3.23 3.65 -19.39
N ILE A 276 4.31 4.48 -19.36
CA ILE A 276 4.62 5.41 -18.26
C ILE A 276 4.18 6.83 -18.61
N LYS A 277 4.16 7.18 -19.91
CA LYS A 277 3.72 8.50 -20.42
C LYS A 277 2.21 8.63 -20.50
#